data_0513c0169066dcfe4612411f472ae0a4
#
_entry.id   0513c0169066dcfe4612411f472ae0a4
#
_cell.length_a   1.000
_cell.length_b   1.000
_cell.length_c   1.000
_cell.angle_alpha   90.00
_cell.angle_beta   90.00
_cell.angle_gamma   90.00
#
_symmetry.space_group_name_H-M   'P 1'
#
loop_
_entity.id
_entity.type
_entity.pdbx_description
1 polymer ?
#
loop_
_entity_poly.entity_id
_entity_poly.type
_entity_poly.pdbx_seq_one_letter_code
_entity_poly.pdbx_strand_id
1 'polypeptide(L)'
;SSQSRGLGDVYKRQGLTDVEKAAERLADALTTNQRILIVGDYDADGATSVALCKLALTAMGAEQVDFLVPDRFQFGYGLSLEIVALAQSKSPDLIVTVDNGISSLEGVAAANELGIDVVITDHHLPGSELPPAYAIVNPNRRDCEFASKSMAGVGVAYYLMSWLRHTSVSYTHLTLPTTLVV
;
A
#
# COMPACT_ATOMS: atom_id res chain seq x y z
N SER A 1 -10.29 39.07 -10.26
CA SER A 1 -10.32 38.36 -8.98
C SER A 1 -9.55 37.07 -9.12
N SER A 2 -8.34 37.06 -8.57
CA SER A 2 -7.53 35.84 -8.46
C SER A 2 -8.18 34.94 -7.39
N GLN A 3 -8.94 33.95 -7.82
CA GLN A 3 -9.33 32.87 -6.92
C GLN A 3 -8.05 32.13 -6.53
N SER A 4 -7.69 32.19 -5.26
CA SER A 4 -6.71 31.31 -4.65
C SER A 4 -7.19 29.88 -4.84
N ARG A 5 -6.56 29.15 -5.77
CA ARG A 5 -6.76 27.70 -5.86
C ARG A 5 -6.18 27.12 -4.57
N GLY A 6 -7.07 26.80 -3.63
CA GLY A 6 -6.67 26.19 -2.37
C GLY A 6 -5.97 24.86 -2.63
N LEU A 7 -5.08 24.46 -1.74
CA LEU A 7 -4.39 23.16 -1.72
C LEU A 7 -5.34 21.95 -1.94
N GLY A 8 -6.66 22.11 -1.73
CA GLY A 8 -7.68 21.10 -2.00
C GLY A 8 -7.84 20.71 -3.48
N ASP A 9 -7.46 21.57 -4.44
CA ASP A 9 -7.55 21.23 -5.87
C ASP A 9 -6.37 20.35 -6.38
N VAL A 10 -5.28 20.32 -5.66
CA VAL A 10 -4.12 19.46 -5.97
C VAL A 10 -4.43 17.99 -5.67
N TYR A 11 -5.46 17.73 -4.89
CA TYR A 11 -5.84 16.39 -4.41
C TYR A 11 -7.13 15.84 -5.03
N LYS A 12 -7.46 16.20 -6.26
CA LYS A 12 -8.45 15.43 -7.04
C LYS A 12 -7.87 14.06 -7.42
N ARG A 13 -7.68 13.25 -6.38
CA ARG A 13 -7.32 11.83 -6.41
C ARG A 13 -8.52 10.96 -6.75
N GLN A 14 -9.60 11.60 -7.17
CA GLN A 14 -10.83 10.98 -7.61
C GLN A 14 -10.50 10.12 -8.84
N GLY A 15 -10.73 8.83 -8.74
CA GLY A 15 -10.53 7.88 -9.83
C GLY A 15 -9.50 6.79 -9.58
N LEU A 16 -8.66 6.86 -8.53
CA LEU A 16 -7.79 5.75 -8.17
C LEU A 16 -8.59 4.73 -7.35
N THR A 17 -9.04 3.68 -8.01
CA THR A 17 -9.92 2.67 -7.43
C THR A 17 -9.31 2.06 -6.17
N ASP A 18 -10.13 1.78 -5.17
CA ASP A 18 -9.80 1.19 -3.87
C ASP A 18 -8.83 2.00 -2.98
N VAL A 19 -8.35 3.20 -3.38
CA VAL A 19 -7.39 3.96 -2.56
C VAL A 19 -7.96 4.35 -1.19
N GLU A 20 -9.25 4.71 -1.14
CA GLU A 20 -9.94 5.03 0.11
C GLU A 20 -10.07 3.80 1.00
N LYS A 21 -10.57 2.70 0.44
CA LYS A 21 -10.71 1.40 1.13
C LYS A 21 -9.37 0.89 1.69
N ALA A 22 -8.30 1.03 0.91
CA ALA A 22 -6.94 0.67 1.33
C ALA A 22 -6.44 1.57 2.48
N ALA A 23 -6.69 2.88 2.39
CA ALA A 23 -6.31 3.83 3.43
C ALA A 23 -7.09 3.60 4.73
N GLU A 24 -8.39 3.31 4.67
CA GLU A 24 -9.20 2.96 5.84
C GLU A 24 -8.67 1.70 6.52
N ARG A 25 -8.33 0.66 5.76
CA ARG A 25 -7.76 -0.57 6.32
C ARG A 25 -6.42 -0.33 7.00
N LEU A 26 -5.57 0.53 6.42
CA LEU A 26 -4.32 0.93 7.03
C LEU A 26 -4.53 1.78 8.29
N ALA A 27 -5.49 2.70 8.29
CA ALA A 27 -5.84 3.50 9.46
C ALA A 27 -6.31 2.61 10.62
N ASP A 28 -7.09 1.58 10.30
CA ASP A 28 -7.54 0.58 11.27
C ASP A 28 -6.36 -0.21 11.86
N ALA A 29 -5.43 -0.64 11.01
CA ALA A 29 -4.20 -1.30 11.45
C ALA A 29 -3.34 -0.41 12.37
N LEU A 30 -3.24 0.89 12.08
CA LEU A 30 -2.53 1.84 12.93
C LEU A 30 -3.21 2.01 14.29
N THR A 31 -4.54 2.18 14.31
CA THR A 31 -5.30 2.41 15.55
C THR A 31 -5.34 1.20 16.46
N THR A 32 -5.29 -0.01 15.89
CA THR A 32 -5.30 -1.28 16.61
C THR A 32 -3.90 -1.87 16.83
N ASN A 33 -2.86 -1.11 16.49
CA ASN A 33 -1.45 -1.49 16.62
C ASN A 33 -1.11 -2.85 15.99
N GLN A 34 -1.65 -3.10 14.80
CA GLN A 34 -1.41 -4.32 14.03
C GLN A 34 0.01 -4.36 13.45
N ARG A 35 0.50 -5.57 13.22
CA ARG A 35 1.77 -5.80 12.51
C ARG A 35 1.57 -5.67 11.01
N ILE A 36 2.21 -4.67 10.43
CA ILE A 36 2.16 -4.41 9.00
C ILE A 36 3.46 -4.91 8.37
N LEU A 37 3.34 -5.79 7.39
CA LEU A 37 4.46 -6.27 6.59
C LEU A 37 4.39 -5.69 5.18
N ILE A 38 5.39 -4.92 4.79
CA ILE A 38 5.52 -4.40 3.44
C ILE A 38 6.30 -5.41 2.59
N VAL A 39 5.72 -5.87 1.49
CA VAL A 39 6.38 -6.78 0.54
C VAL A 39 6.66 -6.02 -0.75
N GLY A 40 7.93 -5.74 -1.02
CA GLY A 40 8.38 -4.99 -2.18
C GLY A 40 8.96 -5.86 -3.29
N ASP A 41 9.11 -5.26 -4.47
CA ASP A 41 9.90 -5.86 -5.55
C ASP A 41 11.40 -5.55 -5.36
N TYR A 42 12.22 -6.28 -6.09
CA TYR A 42 13.68 -6.28 -5.97
C TYR A 42 14.37 -5.10 -6.68
N ASP A 43 13.67 -4.40 -7.55
CA ASP A 43 14.24 -3.29 -8.32
C ASP A 43 14.20 -1.93 -7.58
N ALA A 44 14.63 -0.87 -8.25
CA ALA A 44 14.71 0.46 -7.66
C ALA A 44 13.33 1.06 -7.33
N ASP A 45 12.28 0.73 -8.12
CA ASP A 45 10.92 1.19 -7.88
C ASP A 45 10.33 0.49 -6.66
N GLY A 46 10.51 -0.84 -6.56
CA GLY A 46 10.12 -1.61 -5.38
C GLY A 46 10.85 -1.16 -4.11
N ALA A 47 12.17 -0.99 -4.17
CA ALA A 47 12.96 -0.55 -3.02
C ALA A 47 12.57 0.84 -2.52
N THR A 48 12.35 1.80 -3.44
CA THR A 48 11.89 3.15 -3.09
C THR A 48 10.47 3.17 -2.54
N SER A 49 9.60 2.30 -3.06
CA SER A 49 8.23 2.10 -2.57
C SER A 49 8.21 1.57 -1.13
N VAL A 50 9.05 0.56 -0.83
CA VAL A 50 9.22 0.04 0.54
C VAL A 50 9.70 1.12 1.48
N ALA A 51 10.74 1.87 1.10
CA ALA A 51 11.29 2.94 1.92
C ALA A 51 10.25 4.03 2.22
N LEU A 52 9.52 4.47 1.19
CA LEU A 52 8.45 5.46 1.32
C LEU A 52 7.36 4.97 2.29
N CYS A 53 6.82 3.77 2.08
CA CYS A 53 5.74 3.24 2.92
C CYS A 53 6.20 3.06 4.37
N LYS A 54 7.39 2.51 4.59
CA LYS A 54 7.94 2.32 5.94
C LYS A 54 8.10 3.65 6.68
N LEU A 55 8.70 4.64 6.03
CA LEU A 55 8.88 5.98 6.61
C LEU A 55 7.54 6.66 6.90
N ALA A 56 6.60 6.60 5.95
CA ALA A 56 5.29 7.22 6.10
C ALA A 56 4.47 6.57 7.22
N LEU A 57 4.39 5.23 7.26
CA LEU A 57 3.66 4.51 8.30
C LEU A 57 4.26 4.76 9.69
N THR A 58 5.59 4.71 9.81
CA THR A 58 6.28 5.03 11.06
C THR A 58 6.01 6.48 11.51
N ALA A 59 6.07 7.44 10.59
CA ALA A 59 5.76 8.84 10.89
C ALA A 59 4.29 9.05 11.29
N MET A 60 3.38 8.18 10.86
CA MET A 60 1.97 8.17 11.25
C MET A 60 1.67 7.34 12.51
N GLY A 61 2.71 6.88 13.21
CA GLY A 61 2.59 6.22 14.51
C GLY A 61 2.54 4.69 14.47
N ALA A 62 2.82 4.06 13.33
CA ALA A 62 2.93 2.59 13.30
C ALA A 62 4.15 2.11 14.10
N GLU A 63 3.91 1.32 15.11
CA GLU A 63 4.97 0.75 15.96
C GLU A 63 5.52 -0.57 15.42
N GLN A 64 4.69 -1.32 14.69
CA GLN A 64 4.99 -2.67 14.21
C GLN A 64 4.98 -2.70 12.67
N VAL A 65 5.98 -2.09 12.05
CA VAL A 65 6.17 -2.10 10.59
C VAL A 65 7.48 -2.77 10.23
N ASP A 66 7.38 -3.87 9.50
CA ASP A 66 8.53 -4.57 8.93
C ASP A 66 8.40 -4.64 7.41
N PHE A 67 9.45 -5.11 6.75
CA PHE A 67 9.44 -5.27 5.31
C PHE A 67 10.13 -6.55 4.87
N LEU A 68 9.81 -6.98 3.66
CA LEU A 68 10.39 -8.11 2.97
C LEU A 68 10.61 -7.73 1.50
N VAL A 69 11.83 -7.89 1.04
CA VAL A 69 12.20 -7.76 -0.38
C VAL A 69 12.80 -9.10 -0.79
N PRO A 70 11.99 -10.01 -1.32
CA PRO A 70 12.45 -11.35 -1.65
C PRO A 70 13.34 -11.34 -2.90
N ASP A 71 14.33 -12.23 -2.90
CA ASP A 71 15.12 -12.49 -4.09
C ASP A 71 14.25 -13.20 -5.15
N ARG A 72 13.99 -12.52 -6.29
CA ARG A 72 13.16 -13.06 -7.37
C ARG A 72 13.72 -14.35 -8.00
N PHE A 73 15.01 -14.59 -7.88
CA PHE A 73 15.63 -15.82 -8.39
C PHE A 73 15.31 -17.04 -7.53
N GLN A 74 15.03 -16.84 -6.23
CA GLN A 74 14.69 -17.91 -5.29
C GLN A 74 13.17 -18.09 -5.12
N PHE A 75 12.41 -16.98 -5.11
CA PHE A 75 11.00 -16.97 -4.69
C PHE A 75 10.01 -16.58 -5.80
N GLY A 76 10.50 -16.27 -7.00
CA GLY A 76 9.67 -15.79 -8.10
C GLY A 76 9.26 -14.32 -7.95
N TYR A 77 8.29 -13.88 -8.73
CA TYR A 77 7.79 -12.51 -8.78
C TYR A 77 6.48 -12.37 -8.00
N GLY A 78 6.35 -11.26 -7.30
CA GLY A 78 5.13 -10.91 -6.58
C GLY A 78 4.95 -11.68 -5.27
N LEU A 79 3.74 -11.69 -4.74
CA LEU A 79 3.40 -12.43 -3.52
C LEU A 79 3.11 -13.89 -3.88
N SER A 80 4.15 -14.74 -3.89
CA SER A 80 4.04 -16.18 -4.11
C SER A 80 3.69 -16.94 -2.83
N LEU A 81 3.37 -18.24 -2.94
CA LEU A 81 3.11 -19.10 -1.78
C LEU A 81 4.31 -19.18 -0.84
N GLU A 82 5.52 -19.23 -1.39
CA GLU A 82 6.77 -19.27 -0.64
C GLU A 82 7.00 -17.96 0.13
N ILE A 83 6.65 -16.82 -0.48
CA ILE A 83 6.74 -15.51 0.16
C ILE A 83 5.72 -15.38 1.28
N VAL A 84 4.50 -15.91 1.10
CA VAL A 84 3.49 -15.95 2.16
C VAL A 84 3.96 -16.82 3.33
N ALA A 85 4.56 -17.99 3.06
CA ALA A 85 5.14 -18.83 4.10
C ALA A 85 6.28 -18.12 4.86
N LEU A 86 7.12 -17.37 4.15
CA LEU A 86 8.16 -16.56 4.76
C LEU A 86 7.57 -15.41 5.58
N ALA A 87 6.54 -14.74 5.06
CA ALA A 87 5.82 -13.68 5.75
C ALA A 87 5.17 -14.17 7.05
N GLN A 88 4.63 -15.39 7.05
CA GLN A 88 4.01 -16.01 8.23
C GLN A 88 4.98 -16.09 9.42
N SER A 89 6.28 -16.27 9.19
CA SER A 89 7.29 -16.27 10.26
C SER A 89 7.36 -14.94 11.02
N LYS A 90 6.92 -13.86 10.43
CA LYS A 90 6.83 -12.51 11.03
C LYS A 90 5.46 -12.24 11.67
N SER A 91 4.51 -13.17 11.51
CA SER A 91 3.14 -13.09 12.05
C SER A 91 2.45 -11.75 11.74
N PRO A 92 2.39 -11.28 10.48
CA PRO A 92 1.72 -10.03 10.15
C PRO A 92 0.20 -10.18 10.26
N ASP A 93 -0.47 -9.09 10.64
CA ASP A 93 -1.93 -8.95 10.57
C ASP A 93 -2.37 -8.39 9.22
N LEU A 94 -1.48 -7.63 8.57
CA LEU A 94 -1.70 -7.00 7.28
C LEU A 94 -0.44 -7.06 6.43
N ILE A 95 -0.58 -7.52 5.19
CA ILE A 95 0.45 -7.42 4.15
C ILE A 95 0.10 -6.25 3.22
N VAL A 96 1.08 -5.40 2.95
CA VAL A 96 0.99 -4.36 1.93
C VAL A 96 2.01 -4.68 0.85
N THR A 97 1.57 -5.07 -0.34
CA THR A 97 2.49 -5.22 -1.46
C THR A 97 2.73 -3.87 -2.12
N VAL A 98 3.97 -3.60 -2.51
CA VAL A 98 4.35 -2.38 -3.20
C VAL A 98 5.13 -2.72 -4.46
N ASP A 99 4.70 -2.15 -5.59
CA ASP A 99 5.26 -2.39 -6.92
C ASP A 99 5.13 -3.85 -7.39
N ASN A 100 4.22 -4.60 -6.80
CA ASN A 100 3.90 -5.97 -7.17
C ASN A 100 2.52 -6.38 -6.63
N GLY A 101 2.08 -7.57 -7.00
CA GLY A 101 0.92 -8.22 -6.39
C GLY A 101 -0.31 -8.32 -7.28
N ILE A 102 -0.42 -7.54 -8.36
CA ILE A 102 -1.62 -7.55 -9.24
C ILE A 102 -1.88 -8.91 -9.90
N SER A 103 -0.87 -9.76 -10.01
CA SER A 103 -0.97 -11.11 -10.57
C SER A 103 -0.87 -12.23 -9.53
N SER A 104 -0.83 -11.89 -8.25
CA SER A 104 -0.56 -12.82 -7.14
C SER A 104 -1.82 -13.52 -6.63
N LEU A 105 -2.56 -14.20 -7.51
CA LEU A 105 -3.84 -14.86 -7.18
C LEU A 105 -3.70 -15.88 -6.03
N GLU A 106 -2.77 -16.82 -6.18
CA GLU A 106 -2.56 -17.91 -5.23
C GLU A 106 -1.97 -17.41 -3.90
N GLY A 107 -1.02 -16.51 -3.96
CA GLY A 107 -0.40 -15.96 -2.74
C GLY A 107 -1.37 -15.14 -1.91
N VAL A 108 -2.21 -14.31 -2.55
CA VAL A 108 -3.26 -13.56 -1.83
C VAL A 108 -4.30 -14.49 -1.22
N ALA A 109 -4.72 -15.54 -1.96
CA ALA A 109 -5.64 -16.53 -1.43
C ALA A 109 -5.04 -17.25 -0.20
N ALA A 110 -3.78 -17.67 -0.28
CA ALA A 110 -3.10 -18.31 0.84
C ALA A 110 -2.94 -17.38 2.07
N ALA A 111 -2.65 -16.09 1.85
CA ALA A 111 -2.61 -15.12 2.95
C ALA A 111 -3.99 -14.99 3.63
N ASN A 112 -5.06 -14.92 2.84
CA ASN A 112 -6.42 -14.85 3.36
C ASN A 112 -6.81 -16.11 4.19
N GLU A 113 -6.39 -17.31 3.74
CA GLU A 113 -6.60 -18.54 4.50
C GLU A 113 -5.90 -18.53 5.87
N LEU A 114 -4.81 -17.80 5.98
CA LEU A 114 -4.10 -17.58 7.24
C LEU A 114 -4.69 -16.43 8.09
N GLY A 115 -5.77 -15.80 7.63
CA GLY A 115 -6.38 -14.65 8.29
C GLY A 115 -5.60 -13.35 8.15
N ILE A 116 -4.72 -13.26 7.15
CA ILE A 116 -3.90 -12.08 6.88
C ILE A 116 -4.54 -11.30 5.73
N ASP A 117 -4.98 -10.08 5.98
CA ASP A 117 -5.46 -9.20 4.93
C ASP A 117 -4.32 -8.75 4.01
N VAL A 118 -4.62 -8.56 2.72
CA VAL A 118 -3.66 -8.06 1.73
C VAL A 118 -4.17 -6.79 1.07
N VAL A 119 -3.38 -5.73 1.14
CA VAL A 119 -3.55 -4.50 0.37
C VAL A 119 -2.49 -4.45 -0.71
N ILE A 120 -2.90 -4.35 -1.97
CA ILE A 120 -2.00 -4.30 -3.11
C ILE A 120 -1.84 -2.85 -3.59
N THR A 121 -0.59 -2.40 -3.73
CA THR A 121 -0.24 -1.22 -4.54
C THR A 121 0.67 -1.65 -5.67
N ASP A 122 0.22 -1.44 -6.90
CA ASP A 122 0.93 -1.91 -8.10
C ASP A 122 0.62 -1.00 -9.29
N HIS A 123 1.41 -1.08 -10.33
CA HIS A 123 1.19 -0.35 -11.58
C HIS A 123 1.30 -1.25 -12.82
N HIS A 124 1.60 -2.52 -12.64
CA HIS A 124 1.67 -3.48 -13.74
C HIS A 124 0.28 -3.76 -14.32
N LEU A 125 0.25 -4.26 -15.53
CA LEU A 125 -1.00 -4.60 -16.21
C LEU A 125 -1.65 -5.82 -15.53
N PRO A 126 -2.94 -5.74 -15.19
CA PRO A 126 -3.65 -6.87 -14.59
C PRO A 126 -3.85 -7.99 -15.60
N GLY A 127 -3.91 -9.23 -15.11
CA GLY A 127 -4.32 -10.39 -15.87
C GLY A 127 -5.83 -10.40 -16.17
N SER A 128 -6.35 -11.59 -16.53
CA SER A 128 -7.79 -11.80 -16.76
C SER A 128 -8.60 -11.70 -15.45
N GLU A 129 -8.00 -12.11 -14.35
CA GLU A 129 -8.58 -12.11 -13.00
C GLU A 129 -7.73 -11.26 -12.06
N LEU A 130 -8.40 -10.67 -11.07
CA LEU A 130 -7.74 -9.94 -10.00
C LEU A 130 -7.59 -10.83 -8.76
N PRO A 131 -6.49 -10.71 -8.01
CA PRO A 131 -6.34 -11.45 -6.76
C PRO A 131 -7.41 -11.05 -5.74
N PRO A 132 -7.82 -11.98 -4.84
CA PRO A 132 -8.86 -11.73 -3.85
C PRO A 132 -8.33 -10.90 -2.67
N ALA A 133 -7.64 -9.78 -2.95
CA ALA A 133 -7.10 -8.88 -1.94
C ALA A 133 -8.20 -8.04 -1.27
N TYR A 134 -7.93 -7.58 -0.05
CA TYR A 134 -8.81 -6.65 0.64
C TYR A 134 -9.05 -5.37 -0.19
N ALA A 135 -7.98 -4.80 -0.74
CA ALA A 135 -8.04 -3.66 -1.65
C ALA A 135 -6.90 -3.73 -2.68
N ILE A 136 -7.15 -3.23 -3.90
CA ILE A 136 -6.16 -3.20 -4.98
C ILE A 136 -6.08 -1.78 -5.55
N VAL A 137 -5.01 -1.09 -5.23
CA VAL A 137 -4.71 0.25 -5.73
C VAL A 137 -3.76 0.14 -6.92
N ASN A 138 -4.32 0.20 -8.13
CA ASN A 138 -3.55 0.10 -9.35
C ASN A 138 -4.22 0.93 -10.46
N PRO A 139 -3.53 1.94 -11.04
CA PRO A 139 -4.10 2.80 -12.08
C PRO A 139 -4.42 2.04 -13.37
N ASN A 140 -3.80 0.88 -13.60
CA ASN A 140 -3.99 0.08 -14.81
C ASN A 140 -5.12 -0.96 -14.71
N ARG A 141 -5.83 -1.01 -13.59
CA ARG A 141 -7.08 -1.79 -13.52
C ARG A 141 -8.09 -1.31 -14.55
N ARG A 142 -8.88 -2.23 -15.10
CA ARG A 142 -9.88 -1.92 -16.13
C ARG A 142 -10.99 -0.99 -15.64
N ASP A 143 -11.32 -1.04 -14.34
CA ASP A 143 -12.32 -0.25 -13.66
C ASP A 143 -11.76 1.03 -13.01
N CYS A 144 -10.50 1.36 -13.25
CA CYS A 144 -9.85 2.52 -12.69
C CYS A 144 -9.88 3.70 -13.67
N GLU A 145 -10.47 4.83 -13.24
CA GLU A 145 -10.58 6.06 -14.05
C GLU A 145 -9.40 7.02 -13.85
N PHE A 146 -8.39 6.63 -13.09
CA PHE A 146 -7.23 7.48 -12.83
C PHE A 146 -6.47 7.80 -14.12
N ALA A 147 -6.24 9.09 -14.36
CA ALA A 147 -5.76 9.58 -15.66
C ALA A 147 -4.32 9.15 -15.99
N SER A 148 -3.45 9.01 -14.99
CA SER A 148 -2.04 8.65 -15.21
C SER A 148 -1.86 7.13 -15.18
N LYS A 149 -1.83 6.50 -16.35
CA LYS A 149 -1.59 5.06 -16.50
C LYS A 149 -0.11 4.68 -16.48
N SER A 150 0.78 5.66 -16.64
CA SER A 150 2.25 5.47 -16.66
C SER A 150 2.90 5.83 -15.33
N MET A 151 2.16 5.74 -14.23
CA MET A 151 2.70 6.03 -12.91
C MET A 151 3.62 4.88 -12.46
N ALA A 152 4.77 5.22 -11.88
CA ALA A 152 5.66 4.26 -11.25
C ALA A 152 5.04 3.67 -9.98
N GLY A 153 5.47 2.49 -9.54
CA GLY A 153 4.97 1.84 -8.33
C GLY A 153 5.10 2.71 -7.09
N VAL A 154 6.22 3.43 -6.93
CA VAL A 154 6.41 4.38 -5.84
C VAL A 154 5.40 5.54 -5.87
N GLY A 155 4.95 5.94 -7.04
CA GLY A 155 3.89 6.94 -7.20
C GLY A 155 2.55 6.43 -6.66
N VAL A 156 2.19 5.17 -6.94
CA VAL A 156 0.97 4.55 -6.42
C VAL A 156 1.04 4.46 -4.88
N ALA A 157 2.16 3.98 -4.35
CA ALA A 157 2.41 3.93 -2.91
C ALA A 157 2.30 5.33 -2.26
N TYR A 158 2.87 6.36 -2.90
CA TYR A 158 2.76 7.74 -2.44
C TYR A 158 1.31 8.23 -2.37
N TYR A 159 0.49 7.92 -3.37
CA TYR A 159 -0.94 8.29 -3.35
C TYR A 159 -1.67 7.62 -2.20
N LEU A 160 -1.42 6.33 -1.94
CA LEU A 160 -2.02 5.63 -0.81
C LEU A 160 -1.60 6.25 0.54
N MET A 161 -0.30 6.47 0.75
CA MET A 161 0.22 7.07 1.99
C MET A 161 -0.32 8.49 2.21
N SER A 162 -0.44 9.25 1.13
CA SER A 162 -1.01 10.60 1.19
C SER A 162 -2.51 10.59 1.49
N TRP A 163 -3.25 9.58 1.01
CA TRP A 163 -4.66 9.40 1.34
C TRP A 163 -4.83 9.00 2.80
N LEU A 164 -4.03 8.04 3.25
CA LEU A 164 -3.99 7.61 4.64
C LEU A 164 -3.73 8.78 5.60
N ARG A 165 -2.76 9.64 5.29
CA ARG A 165 -2.49 10.84 6.08
C ARG A 165 -3.71 11.76 6.15
N HIS A 166 -4.44 11.94 5.04
CA HIS A 166 -5.64 12.77 5.03
C HIS A 166 -6.77 12.15 5.87
N THR A 167 -6.99 10.85 5.75
CA THR A 167 -7.94 10.09 6.55
C THR A 167 -7.59 10.16 8.04
N SER A 168 -6.33 9.97 8.41
CA SER A 168 -5.85 10.01 9.80
C SER A 168 -6.02 11.39 10.46
N VAL A 169 -5.90 12.48 9.72
CA VAL A 169 -6.19 13.84 10.23
C VAL A 169 -7.68 14.04 10.51
N SER A 170 -8.55 13.34 9.78
CA SER A 170 -10.01 13.36 9.99
C SER A 170 -10.43 12.52 11.21
N TYR A 171 -9.66 11.48 11.55
CA TYR A 171 -9.79 10.72 12.80
C TYR A 171 -8.98 11.43 13.89
N THR A 172 -9.60 12.35 14.63
CA THR A 172 -9.02 13.28 15.63
C THR A 172 -8.36 12.63 16.85
N HIS A 173 -7.80 11.44 16.76
CA HIS A 173 -7.09 10.76 17.84
C HIS A 173 -5.64 10.36 17.55
N LEU A 174 -5.16 10.53 16.31
CA LEU A 174 -3.74 10.41 16.02
C LEU A 174 -3.10 11.80 16.23
N THR A 175 -2.72 12.09 17.46
CA THR A 175 -1.86 13.24 17.78
C THR A 175 -0.50 13.02 17.14
N LEU A 176 -0.31 13.55 15.94
CA LEU A 176 1.02 13.71 15.40
C LEU A 176 1.80 14.63 16.34
N PRO A 177 3.02 14.25 16.76
CA PRO A 177 3.87 15.19 17.47
C PRO A 177 4.12 16.41 16.57
N THR A 178 3.64 17.57 16.98
CA THR A 178 3.76 18.86 16.29
C THR A 178 5.16 19.47 16.40
N THR A 179 6.19 18.66 16.52
CA THR A 179 7.57 19.13 16.62
C THR A 179 8.43 18.54 15.50
N LEU A 180 8.21 19.03 14.28
CA LEU A 180 9.31 19.21 13.37
C LEU A 180 9.75 20.67 13.54
N VAL A 181 10.58 20.92 14.55
CA VAL A 181 11.41 22.11 14.59
C VAL A 181 12.58 21.85 13.66
N VAL A 182 12.79 22.77 12.75
CA VAL A 182 13.87 22.99 11.80
C VAL A 182 15.23 22.58 12.32
#